data_5e0dac5d32bb00c60037f09efddbc821
#
_entry.id   5e0dac5d32bb00c60037f09efddbc821
#
_cell.length_a   1.000
_cell.length_b   1.000
_cell.length_c   1.000
_cell.angle_alpha   90.00
_cell.angle_beta   90.00
_cell.angle_gamma   90.00
#
_symmetry.space_group_name_H-M   'P 1'
#
loop_
_entity.id
_entity.type
_entity.pdbx_description
1 polymer ?
#
loop_
_entity_poly.entity_id
_entity_poly.type
_entity_poly.pdbx_seq_one_letter_code
_entity_poly.pdbx_strand_id
1 'polypeptide(L)'
;MSYTAKPNQSENNQADIWQNIQKQLLAMYGVDVYKSWIQNIIFLKTTFNTLVLSVKTRFIRDWIVAHYADKILNLYKKFDIKVSRIEKKISKL
;
A
#
# COMPACT_ATOMS: atom_id res chain seq x y z
N MET A 1 9.65 -8.31 -30.10
CA MET A 1 9.58 -7.87 -29.57
C MET A 1 9.19 -7.46 -28.85
N SER A 2 9.13 -7.78 -28.74
CA SER A 2 8.83 -7.44 -28.01
C SER A 2 8.48 -6.86 -27.34
N TYR A 3 8.33 -6.77 -27.21
CA TYR A 3 8.00 -6.20 -26.52
C TYR A 3 7.63 -5.56 -25.91
N THR A 4 7.54 -5.77 -25.74
CA THR A 4 7.11 -5.31 -25.35
C THR A 4 6.88 -4.42 -24.64
N ALA A 5 7.12 -4.26 -24.78
CA ALA A 5 6.99 -3.00 -24.13
C ALA A 5 5.99 -2.98 -23.09
N LYS A 6 6.03 -2.09 -22.25
CA LYS A 6 5.14 -1.98 -21.21
C LYS A 6 4.59 -0.64 -21.20
N PRO A 7 3.70 -0.34 -22.06
CA PRO A 7 3.22 1.01 -22.21
C PRO A 7 2.55 1.54 -20.97
N ASN A 8 1.90 0.69 -20.22
CA ASN A 8 1.18 1.16 -19.06
C ASN A 8 1.93 1.00 -17.81
N GLN A 9 3.19 1.25 -17.88
CA GLN A 9 4.00 0.96 -16.73
C GLN A 9 3.61 1.72 -15.51
N SER A 10 3.14 2.95 -15.64
CA SER A 10 2.85 3.71 -14.45
C SER A 10 1.72 3.10 -13.65
N GLU A 11 0.65 2.67 -14.30
CA GLU A 11 -0.43 2.03 -13.59
C GLU A 11 -0.04 0.68 -13.03
N ASN A 12 0.60 -0.12 -13.85
CA ASN A 12 1.02 -1.44 -13.42
C ASN A 12 2.04 -1.34 -12.30
N ASN A 13 2.92 -0.35 -12.40
CA ASN A 13 3.91 -0.17 -11.37
C ASN A 13 3.31 0.16 -10.03
N GLN A 14 2.24 0.92 -10.00
CA GLN A 14 1.63 1.26 -8.72
C GLN A 14 1.13 0.03 -8.01
N ALA A 15 0.47 -0.86 -8.73
CA ALA A 15 0.00 -2.09 -8.12
C ALA A 15 1.15 -3.00 -7.72
N ASP A 16 2.17 -3.09 -8.58
CA ASP A 16 3.32 -3.90 -8.28
C ASP A 16 4.08 -3.40 -7.08
N ILE A 17 4.19 -2.09 -6.95
CA ILE A 17 4.87 -1.51 -5.81
C ILE A 17 4.12 -1.83 -4.53
N TRP A 18 2.81 -1.72 -4.56
CA TRP A 18 2.04 -2.06 -3.38
C TRP A 18 2.24 -3.52 -2.98
N GLN A 19 2.27 -4.43 -3.95
CA GLN A 19 2.52 -5.82 -3.65
C GLN A 19 3.89 -6.02 -3.02
N ASN A 20 4.89 -5.32 -3.52
CA ASN A 20 6.21 -5.39 -2.94
C ASN A 20 6.23 -4.88 -1.51
N ILE A 21 5.51 -3.80 -1.26
CA ILE A 21 5.45 -3.24 0.07
C ILE A 21 4.76 -4.22 1.01
N GLN A 22 3.71 -4.89 0.54
CA GLN A 22 3.05 -5.91 1.35
C GLN A 22 3.99 -7.06 1.69
N LYS A 23 4.81 -7.47 0.74
CA LYS A 23 5.78 -8.54 1.01
C LYS A 23 6.79 -8.10 2.05
N GLN A 24 7.23 -6.87 1.99
CA GLN A 24 8.16 -6.37 2.97
C GLN A 24 7.54 -6.26 4.35
N LEU A 25 6.28 -5.85 4.41
CA LEU A 25 5.58 -5.79 5.69
C LEU A 25 5.40 -7.19 6.27
N LEU A 26 5.12 -8.16 5.42
CA LEU A 26 5.02 -9.54 5.86
C LEU A 26 6.35 -10.00 6.46
N ALA A 27 7.44 -9.69 5.79
CA ALA A 27 8.75 -10.08 6.30
C ALA A 27 9.10 -9.38 7.60
N MET A 28 8.66 -8.14 7.76
CA MET A 28 8.98 -7.37 8.95
C MET A 28 8.16 -7.76 10.16
N TYR A 29 6.89 -8.05 9.96
CA TYR A 29 5.97 -8.24 11.07
C TYR A 29 5.49 -9.67 11.26
N GLY A 30 5.68 -10.52 10.26
CA GLY A 30 5.28 -11.91 10.38
C GLY A 30 3.88 -12.18 9.87
N VAL A 31 3.58 -13.46 9.76
CA VAL A 31 2.34 -13.92 9.13
C VAL A 31 1.11 -13.51 9.92
N ASP A 32 1.18 -13.59 11.23
CA ASP A 32 0.00 -13.30 12.05
C ASP A 32 -0.42 -11.86 11.91
N VAL A 33 0.53 -10.95 12.02
CA VAL A 33 0.23 -9.53 11.87
C VAL A 33 -0.24 -9.24 10.46
N TYR A 34 0.43 -9.85 9.48
CA TYR A 34 0.06 -9.62 8.09
C TYR A 34 -1.39 -10.03 7.83
N LYS A 35 -1.76 -11.21 8.27
CA LYS A 35 -3.13 -11.70 8.03
C LYS A 35 -4.17 -10.92 8.81
N SER A 36 -3.81 -10.48 10.00
CA SER A 36 -4.77 -9.77 10.84
C SER A 36 -5.02 -8.35 10.37
N TRP A 37 -3.99 -7.67 9.88
CA TRP A 37 -4.09 -6.24 9.65
C TRP A 37 -3.77 -5.82 8.24
N ILE A 38 -2.73 -6.38 7.65
CA ILE A 38 -2.16 -5.83 6.43
C ILE A 38 -2.78 -6.44 5.18
N GLN A 39 -3.05 -7.73 5.22
CA GLN A 39 -3.55 -8.45 4.06
C GLN A 39 -4.86 -7.85 3.53
N ASN A 40 -5.67 -7.34 4.42
CA ASN A 40 -6.99 -6.83 4.07
C ASN A 40 -7.00 -5.38 3.62
N ILE A 41 -5.85 -4.74 3.60
CA ILE A 41 -5.75 -3.40 3.05
C ILE A 41 -5.82 -3.49 1.54
N ILE A 42 -6.71 -2.72 0.94
CA ILE A 42 -6.85 -2.72 -0.50
C ILE A 42 -6.24 -1.46 -1.05
N PHE A 43 -5.32 -1.62 -1.98
CA PHE A 43 -4.72 -0.50 -2.68
C PHE A 43 -5.71 0.02 -3.71
N LEU A 44 -6.00 1.31 -3.68
CA LEU A 44 -6.87 1.92 -4.66
C LEU A 44 -6.08 2.66 -5.72
N LYS A 45 -5.24 3.57 -5.30
CA LYS A 45 -4.45 4.34 -6.26
C LYS A 45 -3.42 5.17 -5.52
N THR A 46 -2.47 5.70 -6.28
CA THR A 46 -1.54 6.70 -5.80
C THR A 46 -1.76 7.92 -6.66
N THR A 47 -2.14 9.01 -6.04
CA THR A 47 -2.27 10.27 -6.75
C THR A 47 -1.14 11.18 -6.26
N PHE A 48 -0.79 12.09 -7.07
CA PHE A 48 0.28 13.04 -6.83
C PHE A 48 1.21 12.68 -5.65
N ASN A 49 0.82 12.93 -4.43
CA ASN A 49 1.66 12.58 -3.28
C ASN A 49 0.85 11.85 -2.21
N THR A 50 -0.26 11.28 -2.59
CA THR A 50 -1.17 10.61 -1.65
C THR A 50 -1.40 9.19 -2.06
N LEU A 51 -1.19 8.29 -1.12
CA LEU A 51 -1.52 6.88 -1.27
C LEU A 51 -2.93 6.68 -0.77
N VAL A 52 -3.79 6.13 -1.61
CA VAL A 52 -5.19 5.92 -1.24
C VAL A 52 -5.43 4.44 -1.03
N LEU A 53 -5.82 4.10 0.18
CA LEU A 53 -6.07 2.72 0.58
C LEU A 53 -7.51 2.58 1.06
N SER A 54 -8.03 1.37 0.98
CA SER A 54 -9.34 1.05 1.52
C SER A 54 -9.20 -0.01 2.59
N VAL A 55 -9.92 0.17 3.68
CA VAL A 55 -9.92 -0.80 4.77
C VAL A 55 -11.36 -1.08 5.17
N LYS A 56 -11.57 -2.19 5.88
CA LYS A 56 -12.93 -2.63 6.16
C LYS A 56 -13.61 -1.86 7.27
N THR A 57 -12.86 -1.47 8.27
CA THR A 57 -13.49 -0.85 9.44
C THR A 57 -12.68 0.34 9.90
N ARG A 58 -13.34 1.17 10.68
CA ARG A 58 -12.71 2.30 11.31
C ARG A 58 -11.62 1.86 12.28
N PHE A 59 -11.85 0.75 12.92
CA PHE A 59 -10.89 0.22 13.87
C PHE A 59 -9.58 -0.14 13.18
N ILE A 60 -9.68 -0.80 12.03
CA ILE A 60 -8.48 -1.14 11.26
C ILE A 60 -7.80 0.12 10.77
N ARG A 61 -8.58 1.09 10.31
CA ARG A 61 -8.01 2.36 9.87
C ARG A 61 -7.17 2.99 10.95
N ASP A 62 -7.72 3.08 12.15
CA ASP A 62 -7.03 3.74 13.26
C ASP A 62 -5.79 2.96 13.67
N TRP A 63 -5.88 1.65 13.63
CA TRP A 63 -4.75 0.81 13.96
C TRP A 63 -3.60 1.03 12.98
N ILE A 64 -3.92 1.10 11.69
CA ILE A 64 -2.90 1.31 10.67
C ILE A 64 -2.26 2.68 10.84
N VAL A 65 -3.06 3.69 11.09
CA VAL A 65 -2.52 5.03 11.31
C VAL A 65 -1.55 5.03 12.47
N ALA A 66 -1.93 4.38 13.57
CA ALA A 66 -1.12 4.43 14.78
C ALA A 66 0.17 3.63 14.65
N HIS A 67 0.16 2.54 13.87
CA HIS A 67 1.26 1.59 13.93
C HIS A 67 2.03 1.42 12.62
N TYR A 68 1.39 1.64 11.49
CA TYR A 68 2.01 1.24 10.23
C TYR A 68 2.15 2.35 9.20
N ALA A 69 1.49 3.47 9.39
CA ALA A 69 1.50 4.51 8.37
C ALA A 69 2.91 4.99 8.05
N ASP A 70 3.70 5.25 9.06
CA ASP A 70 5.07 5.75 8.84
C ASP A 70 5.92 4.70 8.15
N LYS A 71 5.73 3.44 8.52
CA LYS A 71 6.51 2.38 7.89
C LYS A 71 6.16 2.26 6.41
N ILE A 72 4.87 2.36 6.09
CA ILE A 72 4.45 2.29 4.71
C ILE A 72 5.03 3.44 3.92
N LEU A 73 4.98 4.65 4.45
CA LEU A 73 5.54 5.80 3.78
C LEU A 73 7.04 5.66 3.56
N ASN A 74 7.74 5.13 4.56
CA ASN A 74 9.18 4.92 4.42
C ASN A 74 9.51 3.90 3.36
N LEU A 75 8.69 2.85 3.24
CA LEU A 75 8.92 1.86 2.21
C LEU A 75 8.72 2.44 0.82
N TYR A 76 7.73 3.34 0.67
CA TYR A 76 7.56 4.01 -0.61
C TYR A 76 8.76 4.86 -0.98
N LYS A 77 9.41 5.45 -0.02
CA LYS A 77 10.61 6.24 -0.31
C LYS A 77 11.70 5.40 -0.93
N LYS A 78 11.78 4.14 -0.58
CA LYS A 78 12.80 3.26 -1.15
C LYS A 78 12.59 3.02 -2.63
N PHE A 79 11.40 3.28 -3.13
CA PHE A 79 11.10 3.16 -4.56
C PHE A 79 11.15 4.51 -5.25
N ASP A 80 11.70 5.53 -4.58
CA ASP A 80 11.77 6.89 -5.13
C ASP A 80 10.39 7.46 -5.42
N ILE A 81 9.41 7.04 -4.67
CA ILE A 81 8.06 7.54 -4.85
C ILE A 81 7.76 8.49 -3.71
N LYS A 82 7.41 9.71 -4.07
CA LYS A 82 7.14 10.73 -3.06
C LYS A 82 5.70 10.64 -2.61
N VAL A 83 5.47 9.84 -1.62
CA VAL A 83 4.16 9.75 -1.00
C VAL A 83 4.31 10.33 0.39
N SER A 84 3.60 11.40 0.66
CA SER A 84 3.69 12.05 1.96
C SER A 84 2.44 11.86 2.80
N ARG A 85 1.36 11.35 2.20
CA ARG A 85 0.10 11.17 2.90
C ARG A 85 -0.52 9.85 2.53
N ILE A 86 -1.27 9.30 3.47
CA ILE A 86 -2.07 8.11 3.21
C ILE A 86 -3.52 8.46 3.50
N GLU A 87 -4.37 8.30 2.50
CA GLU A 87 -5.79 8.46 2.68
C GLU A 87 -6.40 7.09 2.87
N LYS A 88 -7.12 6.89 3.96
CA LYS A 88 -7.67 5.59 4.32
C LYS A 88 -9.18 5.67 4.24
N LYS A 89 -9.74 5.06 3.21
CA LYS A 89 -11.18 5.01 3.03
C LYS A 89 -11.74 3.75 3.66
N ILE A 90 -12.92 3.87 4.23
CA ILE A 90 -13.56 2.71 4.82
C ILE A 90 -14.51 2.14 3.80
N SER A 91 -14.31 0.86 3.51
CA SER A 91 -15.14 0.17 2.53
C SER A 91 -16.54 -0.02 3.11
N LYS A 92 -17.54 0.27 2.29
CA LYS A 92 -18.91 0.07 2.71
C LYS A 92 -19.52 -1.03 1.92
N LEU A 93 -19.79 -2.09 2.54
CA LEU A 93 -20.46 -3.20 1.86
C LEU A 93 -21.73 -3.59 2.54
#